data_bc26326108c8fe4372d1fcf63469acf1
#
_entry.id   bc26326108c8fe4372d1fcf63469acf1
#
_cell.length_a   1.000
_cell.length_b   1.000
_cell.length_c   1.000
_cell.angle_alpha   90.00
_cell.angle_beta   90.00
_cell.angle_gamma   90.00
#
_symmetry.space_group_name_H-M   'P 1'
#
loop_
_entity.id
_entity.type
_entity.pdbx_description
1 polymer ?
#
loop_
_entity_poly.entity_id
_entity_poly.type
_entity_poly.pdbx_seq_one_letter_code
_entity_poly.pdbx_strand_id
1 'polypeptide(L)'
;RRMVDVSQDVIVREIDCGTTDGLWVSEIHEGKEKIESFRERLIGRFAVGDVVNPVTGKVIVPEGKMIDLYDANEIEAAGITKLKIRSLLTCRAKTGVCARCYGSDMANGEPVRLGESVGVIAAESIGEPGTQLTMRTFHTGGIASAEDITQGLPRVEELFESRRPKAMAIMSEIAGTVHIDDTKKSRHVEVTGVDDNGAPVTKSYLIPFGHRLKVMEGDVLVKGALLTEGHAYPQDILAVKGRIATQNYLISEVQKVYRLQGVDINDKHIEVIVRQMMRKVRIDDAGSSEFIMGSVVNRRDVMIENEKIQERIDAGETDLKLVQASQILLGITKSSLATDSFLSAASFQETTRVLTEAAIKGKVDPLAGLKENVIIGKLIPAGTGLPEVEEELARAEEIRDAEGSAYDHAEK
;
A
#
# COMPACT_ATOMS: atom_id res chain seq x y z
N ARG A 1 -15.60 9.44 0.41
CA ARG A 1 -15.04 10.80 0.42
C ARG A 1 -13.62 10.83 0.98
N ARG A 2 -13.37 10.32 2.21
CA ARG A 2 -12.02 10.33 2.82
C ARG A 2 -10.99 9.57 1.98
N MET A 3 -11.39 8.47 1.33
CA MET A 3 -10.51 7.72 0.44
C MET A 3 -10.17 8.51 -0.83
N VAL A 4 -11.15 9.17 -1.45
CA VAL A 4 -10.91 10.04 -2.59
C VAL A 4 -9.95 11.17 -2.23
N ASP A 5 -10.15 11.82 -1.07
CA ASP A 5 -9.29 12.92 -0.61
C ASP A 5 -7.82 12.49 -0.42
N VAL A 6 -7.54 11.22 -0.06
CA VAL A 6 -6.17 10.72 0.14
C VAL A 6 -5.53 10.22 -1.14
N SER A 7 -6.32 9.78 -2.13
CA SER A 7 -5.81 9.11 -3.35
C SER A 7 -5.99 9.90 -4.64
N GLN A 8 -6.60 11.06 -4.62
CA GLN A 8 -6.93 11.86 -5.81
C GLN A 8 -5.70 12.30 -6.64
N ASP A 9 -4.51 12.33 -6.05
CA ASP A 9 -3.25 12.64 -6.70
C ASP A 9 -2.56 11.43 -7.34
N VAL A 10 -3.15 10.23 -7.18
CA VAL A 10 -2.62 8.98 -7.75
C VAL A 10 -3.15 8.80 -9.17
N ILE A 11 -2.37 9.26 -10.14
CA ILE A 11 -2.65 9.22 -11.57
C ILE A 11 -1.52 8.46 -12.26
N VAL A 12 -1.82 7.72 -13.32
CA VAL A 12 -0.79 7.03 -14.13
C VAL A 12 -0.09 8.08 -15.00
N ARG A 13 1.20 8.34 -14.73
CA ARG A 13 1.97 9.39 -15.41
C ARG A 13 3.16 8.89 -16.20
N GLU A 14 3.58 7.67 -15.97
CA GLU A 14 4.74 7.06 -16.62
C GLU A 14 4.36 5.65 -17.08
N ILE A 15 4.93 5.20 -18.19
CA ILE A 15 4.72 3.83 -18.65
C ILE A 15 5.47 2.86 -17.74
N ASP A 16 6.73 3.14 -17.43
CA ASP A 16 7.58 2.28 -16.60
C ASP A 16 8.52 3.12 -15.74
N CYS A 17 8.54 2.84 -14.44
CA CYS A 17 9.44 3.48 -13.48
C CYS A 17 10.80 2.78 -13.35
N GLY A 18 11.06 1.73 -14.13
CA GLY A 18 12.33 0.99 -14.14
C GLY A 18 12.67 0.23 -12.85
N THR A 19 11.70 0.02 -11.94
CA THR A 19 12.00 -0.67 -10.68
C THR A 19 12.19 -2.17 -10.89
N THR A 20 13.21 -2.74 -10.26
CA THR A 20 13.46 -4.18 -10.12
C THR A 20 12.90 -4.73 -8.81
N ASP A 21 12.37 -3.85 -7.96
CA ASP A 21 11.71 -4.24 -6.73
C ASP A 21 10.29 -4.73 -7.04
N GLY A 22 9.84 -5.71 -6.27
CA GLY A 22 8.49 -6.27 -6.41
C GLY A 22 7.97 -6.80 -5.09
N LEU A 23 6.69 -7.13 -5.10
CA LEU A 23 6.01 -7.76 -3.98
C LEU A 23 5.93 -9.27 -4.22
N TRP A 24 6.28 -10.06 -3.20
CA TRP A 24 6.04 -11.48 -3.22
C TRP A 24 4.57 -11.76 -2.94
N VAL A 25 3.91 -12.37 -3.90
CA VAL A 25 2.50 -12.74 -3.81
C VAL A 25 2.38 -14.26 -3.71
N SER A 26 1.52 -14.70 -2.84
CA SER A 26 1.09 -16.09 -2.66
C SER A 26 -0.40 -16.10 -2.34
N GLU A 27 -1.00 -17.25 -2.27
CA GLU A 27 -2.37 -17.44 -1.84
C GLU A 27 -2.60 -16.88 -0.42
N ILE A 28 -3.75 -16.29 -0.17
CA ILE A 28 -4.16 -15.81 1.15
C ILE A 28 -5.10 -16.83 1.78
N HIS A 29 -4.69 -17.36 2.93
CA HIS A 29 -5.46 -18.32 3.72
C HIS A 29 -5.81 -17.76 5.09
N GLU A 30 -6.96 -18.17 5.61
CA GLU A 30 -7.30 -18.06 7.02
C GLU A 30 -7.57 -19.46 7.58
N GLY A 31 -6.61 -19.96 8.34
CA GLY A 31 -6.66 -21.34 8.81
C GLY A 31 -6.69 -22.34 7.64
N LYS A 32 -7.86 -22.96 7.40
CA LYS A 32 -8.09 -23.88 6.29
C LYS A 32 -8.85 -23.26 5.12
N GLU A 33 -9.43 -22.10 5.30
CA GLU A 33 -10.21 -21.42 4.27
C GLU A 33 -9.32 -20.56 3.38
N LYS A 34 -9.58 -20.64 2.07
CA LYS A 34 -8.93 -19.88 1.04
C LYS A 34 -9.68 -18.56 0.86
N ILE A 35 -9.04 -17.44 1.23
CA ILE A 35 -9.63 -16.10 1.10
C ILE A 35 -9.49 -15.62 -0.33
N GLU A 36 -8.27 -15.70 -0.89
CA GLU A 36 -7.98 -15.24 -2.24
C GLU A 36 -7.02 -16.19 -2.95
N SER A 37 -7.35 -16.56 -4.19
CA SER A 37 -6.54 -17.49 -4.96
C SER A 37 -5.27 -16.82 -5.47
N PHE A 38 -4.19 -17.60 -5.56
CA PHE A 38 -2.94 -17.14 -6.15
C PHE A 38 -3.15 -16.62 -7.58
N ARG A 39 -3.95 -17.33 -8.36
CA ARG A 39 -4.30 -16.99 -9.74
C ARG A 39 -4.97 -15.61 -9.85
N GLU A 40 -5.98 -15.31 -9.04
CA GLU A 40 -6.69 -14.02 -9.03
C GLU A 40 -5.74 -12.85 -8.75
N ARG A 41 -4.77 -13.05 -7.88
CA ARG A 41 -3.76 -12.05 -7.53
C ARG A 41 -2.72 -11.80 -8.63
N LEU A 42 -2.54 -12.73 -9.57
CA LEU A 42 -1.60 -12.63 -10.68
C LEU A 42 -2.19 -11.97 -11.92
N ILE A 43 -3.47 -12.18 -12.19
CA ILE A 43 -4.13 -11.70 -13.41
C ILE A 43 -4.02 -10.18 -13.52
N GLY A 44 -3.56 -9.71 -14.69
CA GLY A 44 -3.41 -8.28 -14.97
C GLY A 44 -2.22 -7.61 -14.27
N ARG A 45 -1.27 -8.38 -13.75
CA ARG A 45 -0.02 -7.88 -13.16
C ARG A 45 1.17 -8.17 -14.06
N PHE A 46 2.28 -7.46 -13.83
CA PHE A 46 3.56 -7.72 -14.47
C PHE A 46 4.48 -8.45 -13.49
N ALA A 47 5.15 -9.50 -13.96
CA ALA A 47 6.19 -10.18 -13.19
C ALA A 47 7.47 -9.32 -13.10
N VAL A 48 8.28 -9.57 -12.08
CA VAL A 48 9.64 -9.05 -11.98
C VAL A 48 10.59 -10.11 -12.52
N GLY A 49 11.08 -9.90 -13.73
CA GLY A 49 11.89 -10.88 -14.47
C GLY A 49 11.05 -11.98 -15.13
N ASP A 50 11.73 -12.91 -15.78
CA ASP A 50 11.12 -14.04 -16.47
C ASP A 50 10.51 -15.04 -15.47
N VAL A 51 9.29 -15.49 -15.74
CA VAL A 51 8.65 -16.58 -14.99
C VAL A 51 8.99 -17.91 -15.67
N VAL A 52 9.79 -18.70 -15.01
CA VAL A 52 10.31 -19.96 -15.55
C VAL A 52 9.65 -21.16 -14.87
N ASN A 53 9.23 -22.14 -15.65
CA ASN A 53 8.72 -23.40 -15.11
C ASN A 53 9.85 -24.15 -14.38
N PRO A 54 9.70 -24.46 -13.08
CA PRO A 54 10.77 -25.08 -12.29
C PRO A 54 11.12 -26.51 -12.72
N VAL A 55 10.21 -27.20 -13.43
CA VAL A 55 10.41 -28.58 -13.88
C VAL A 55 11.00 -28.64 -15.29
N THR A 56 10.45 -27.83 -16.22
CA THR A 56 10.84 -27.90 -17.65
C THR A 56 11.92 -26.89 -18.05
N GLY A 57 12.18 -25.86 -17.22
CA GLY A 57 13.08 -24.76 -17.54
C GLY A 57 12.57 -23.81 -18.64
N LYS A 58 11.35 -24.00 -19.13
CA LYS A 58 10.75 -23.14 -20.15
C LYS A 58 10.22 -21.85 -19.52
N VAL A 59 10.43 -20.72 -20.20
CA VAL A 59 9.83 -19.45 -19.83
C VAL A 59 8.33 -19.51 -20.13
N ILE A 60 7.50 -19.31 -19.08
CA ILE A 60 6.04 -19.22 -19.17
C ILE A 60 5.67 -17.78 -19.54
N VAL A 61 6.15 -16.80 -18.77
CA VAL A 61 5.89 -15.39 -19.00
C VAL A 61 7.23 -14.66 -19.08
N PRO A 62 7.58 -14.05 -20.23
CA PRO A 62 8.79 -13.24 -20.33
C PRO A 62 8.62 -11.92 -19.57
N GLU A 63 9.75 -11.33 -19.18
CA GLU A 63 9.78 -10.01 -18.55
C GLU A 63 9.10 -8.97 -19.44
N GLY A 64 8.29 -8.11 -18.84
CA GLY A 64 7.57 -7.05 -19.55
C GLY A 64 6.24 -7.46 -20.18
N LYS A 65 5.89 -8.75 -20.18
CA LYS A 65 4.55 -9.21 -20.54
C LYS A 65 3.62 -9.15 -19.33
N MET A 66 2.40 -8.67 -19.53
CA MET A 66 1.34 -8.74 -18.53
C MET A 66 0.81 -10.18 -18.43
N ILE A 67 0.63 -10.67 -17.21
CA ILE A 67 0.09 -12.00 -16.92
C ILE A 67 -1.40 -12.01 -17.25
N ASP A 68 -1.80 -12.78 -18.23
CA ASP A 68 -3.19 -13.01 -18.58
C ASP A 68 -3.76 -14.25 -17.85
N LEU A 69 -5.02 -14.56 -18.12
CA LEU A 69 -5.71 -15.71 -17.49
C LEU A 69 -5.04 -17.05 -17.89
N TYR A 70 -4.54 -17.16 -19.12
CA TYR A 70 -3.90 -18.38 -19.61
C TYR A 70 -2.54 -18.56 -18.92
N ASP A 71 -1.74 -17.50 -18.90
CA ASP A 71 -0.44 -17.48 -18.22
C ASP A 71 -0.58 -17.84 -16.72
N ALA A 72 -1.60 -17.28 -16.05
CA ALA A 72 -1.85 -17.56 -14.65
C ALA A 72 -2.21 -19.03 -14.37
N ASN A 73 -2.98 -19.66 -15.25
CA ASN A 73 -3.28 -21.08 -15.17
C ASN A 73 -2.02 -21.95 -15.42
N GLU A 74 -1.18 -21.57 -16.36
CA GLU A 74 0.07 -22.28 -16.64
C GLU A 74 1.07 -22.17 -15.47
N ILE A 75 1.14 -21.00 -14.81
CA ILE A 75 1.95 -20.79 -13.60
C ILE A 75 1.47 -21.69 -12.45
N GLU A 76 0.17 -21.78 -12.23
CA GLU A 76 -0.41 -22.64 -11.18
C GLU A 76 -0.19 -24.13 -11.50
N ALA A 77 -0.38 -24.53 -12.76
CA ALA A 77 -0.11 -25.91 -13.23
C ALA A 77 1.37 -26.30 -13.13
N ALA A 78 2.29 -25.35 -13.25
CA ALA A 78 3.73 -25.56 -13.04
C ALA A 78 4.11 -25.75 -11.57
N GLY A 79 3.15 -25.64 -10.63
CA GLY A 79 3.37 -25.80 -9.18
C GLY A 79 4.05 -24.60 -8.50
N ILE A 80 4.05 -23.44 -9.14
CA ILE A 80 4.57 -22.21 -8.57
C ILE A 80 3.53 -21.68 -7.57
N THR A 81 3.90 -21.58 -6.30
CA THR A 81 3.01 -21.11 -5.21
C THR A 81 3.30 -19.69 -4.77
N LYS A 82 4.39 -19.10 -5.24
CA LYS A 82 4.83 -17.75 -4.88
C LYS A 82 5.56 -17.10 -6.05
N LEU A 83 5.17 -15.88 -6.38
CA LEU A 83 5.77 -15.12 -7.48
C LEU A 83 6.05 -13.68 -7.05
N LYS A 84 7.14 -13.11 -7.57
CA LYS A 84 7.46 -11.70 -7.38
C LYS A 84 6.84 -10.90 -8.52
N ILE A 85 5.88 -10.04 -8.19
CA ILE A 85 5.18 -9.19 -9.14
C ILE A 85 5.47 -7.71 -8.91
N ARG A 86 5.28 -6.90 -9.94
CA ARG A 86 5.29 -5.45 -9.81
C ARG A 86 4.04 -4.98 -9.07
N SER A 87 4.22 -4.05 -8.14
CA SER A 87 3.14 -3.51 -7.30
C SER A 87 3.28 -2.00 -7.16
N LEU A 88 2.16 -1.35 -6.91
CA LEU A 88 2.10 0.07 -6.57
C LEU A 88 2.91 0.41 -5.32
N LEU A 89 3.04 -0.54 -4.39
CA LEU A 89 3.78 -0.37 -3.14
C LEU A 89 5.29 -0.22 -3.33
N THR A 90 5.82 -0.75 -4.44
CA THR A 90 7.24 -0.68 -4.80
C THR A 90 7.52 0.28 -5.95
N CYS A 91 6.49 0.94 -6.49
CA CYS A 91 6.62 1.87 -7.61
C CYS A 91 7.51 3.07 -7.27
N ARG A 92 8.47 3.38 -8.16
CA ARG A 92 9.42 4.49 -8.03
C ARG A 92 9.07 5.70 -8.89
N ALA A 93 7.87 5.74 -9.48
CA ALA A 93 7.42 6.86 -10.30
C ALA A 93 7.57 8.21 -9.58
N LYS A 94 7.99 9.28 -10.28
CA LYS A 94 8.23 10.63 -9.69
C LYS A 94 6.99 11.22 -9.06
N THR A 95 5.91 11.20 -9.74
CA THR A 95 4.58 11.63 -9.31
C THR A 95 3.59 10.56 -9.74
N GLY A 96 2.53 10.35 -8.98
CA GLY A 96 1.56 9.33 -9.29
C GLY A 96 2.12 7.90 -9.25
N VAL A 97 1.84 7.13 -10.29
CA VAL A 97 2.25 5.72 -10.47
C VAL A 97 2.58 5.43 -11.93
N CYS A 98 3.30 4.36 -12.21
CA CYS A 98 3.53 3.92 -13.58
C CYS A 98 2.56 2.81 -14.00
N ALA A 99 2.30 2.70 -15.31
CA ALA A 99 1.38 1.73 -15.87
C ALA A 99 1.77 0.28 -15.56
N ARG A 100 3.05 -0.07 -15.67
CA ARG A 100 3.52 -1.44 -15.36
C ARG A 100 3.34 -1.85 -13.90
N CYS A 101 3.48 -0.93 -12.94
CA CYS A 101 3.24 -1.26 -11.53
C CYS A 101 1.76 -1.35 -11.19
N TYR A 102 0.90 -0.66 -11.90
CA TYR A 102 -0.55 -0.78 -11.79
C TYR A 102 -1.08 -2.04 -12.48
N GLY A 103 -0.60 -2.30 -13.70
CA GLY A 103 -1.01 -3.44 -14.51
C GLY A 103 -2.21 -3.16 -15.38
N SER A 104 -3.16 -4.12 -15.46
CA SER A 104 -4.35 -4.01 -16.31
C SER A 104 -5.34 -2.96 -15.80
N ASP A 105 -6.01 -2.31 -16.72
CA ASP A 105 -7.28 -1.65 -16.48
C ASP A 105 -8.36 -2.71 -16.22
N MET A 106 -9.20 -2.48 -15.20
CA MET A 106 -10.23 -3.44 -14.79
C MET A 106 -11.46 -3.44 -15.70
N ALA A 107 -11.63 -2.40 -16.54
CA ALA A 107 -12.77 -2.27 -17.43
C ALA A 107 -12.61 -3.12 -18.71
N ASN A 108 -11.41 -3.13 -19.28
CA ASN A 108 -11.14 -3.78 -20.58
C ASN A 108 -10.10 -4.91 -20.50
N GLY A 109 -9.38 -5.06 -19.37
CA GLY A 109 -8.33 -6.05 -19.19
C GLY A 109 -7.01 -5.73 -19.92
N GLU A 110 -6.94 -4.59 -20.62
CA GLU A 110 -5.72 -4.11 -21.27
C GLU A 110 -4.78 -3.42 -20.27
N PRO A 111 -3.48 -3.22 -20.60
CA PRO A 111 -2.62 -2.37 -19.78
C PRO A 111 -3.20 -0.98 -19.62
N VAL A 112 -3.15 -0.44 -18.40
CA VAL A 112 -3.69 0.88 -18.09
C VAL A 112 -3.00 1.96 -18.95
N ARG A 113 -3.77 2.96 -19.38
CA ARG A 113 -3.28 4.07 -20.20
C ARG A 113 -2.71 5.20 -19.33
N LEU A 114 -1.85 6.01 -19.93
CA LEU A 114 -1.40 7.26 -19.31
C LEU A 114 -2.60 8.17 -19.05
N GLY A 115 -2.54 8.92 -17.96
CA GLY A 115 -3.60 9.84 -17.58
C GLY A 115 -4.76 9.22 -16.81
N GLU A 116 -4.78 7.91 -16.59
CA GLU A 116 -5.86 7.26 -15.82
C GLU A 116 -5.79 7.63 -14.34
N SER A 117 -6.91 8.08 -13.77
CA SER A 117 -7.03 8.50 -12.37
C SER A 117 -7.31 7.32 -11.44
N VAL A 118 -6.37 6.40 -11.35
CA VAL A 118 -6.50 5.12 -10.61
C VAL A 118 -6.76 5.29 -9.12
N GLY A 119 -6.42 6.45 -8.54
CA GLY A 119 -6.69 6.75 -7.14
C GLY A 119 -8.17 6.96 -6.86
N VAL A 120 -8.89 7.64 -7.73
CA VAL A 120 -10.35 7.84 -7.62
C VAL A 120 -11.07 6.51 -7.85
N ILE A 121 -10.68 5.76 -8.88
CA ILE A 121 -11.21 4.43 -9.18
C ILE A 121 -11.05 3.50 -7.97
N ALA A 122 -9.87 3.50 -7.33
CA ALA A 122 -9.62 2.70 -6.13
C ALA A 122 -10.55 3.10 -4.97
N ALA A 123 -10.71 4.40 -4.73
CA ALA A 123 -11.58 4.89 -3.66
C ALA A 123 -13.06 4.56 -3.91
N GLU A 124 -13.52 4.62 -5.13
CA GLU A 124 -14.89 4.25 -5.53
C GLU A 124 -15.11 2.74 -5.43
N SER A 125 -14.18 1.92 -5.92
CA SER A 125 -14.24 0.46 -5.88
C SER A 125 -14.26 -0.10 -4.45
N ILE A 126 -13.60 0.55 -3.51
CA ILE A 126 -13.64 0.20 -2.08
C ILE A 126 -14.89 0.79 -1.41
N GLY A 127 -15.29 1.99 -1.80
CA GLY A 127 -16.38 2.74 -1.16
C GLY A 127 -17.79 2.28 -1.54
N GLU A 128 -18.01 1.89 -2.79
CA GLU A 128 -19.32 1.43 -3.27
C GLU A 128 -19.82 0.23 -2.46
N PRO A 129 -19.07 -0.88 -2.32
CA PRO A 129 -19.52 -2.01 -1.52
C PRO A 129 -19.66 -1.70 -0.02
N GLY A 130 -18.99 -0.66 0.47
CA GLY A 130 -19.11 -0.20 1.86
C GLY A 130 -20.55 0.13 2.27
N THR A 131 -21.36 0.66 1.36
CA THR A 131 -22.79 0.92 1.58
C THR A 131 -23.56 -0.39 1.77
N GLN A 132 -23.25 -1.42 1.00
CA GLN A 132 -23.86 -2.74 1.11
C GLN A 132 -23.46 -3.44 2.42
N LEU A 133 -22.23 -3.27 2.87
CA LEU A 133 -21.74 -3.79 4.16
C LEU A 133 -22.54 -3.22 5.35
N THR A 134 -22.87 -1.93 5.34
CA THR A 134 -23.68 -1.30 6.40
C THR A 134 -25.11 -1.85 6.42
N MET A 135 -25.72 -2.09 5.30
CA MET A 135 -27.10 -2.62 5.23
C MET A 135 -27.19 -4.04 5.76
N ARG A 136 -26.18 -4.90 5.52
CA ARG A 136 -26.19 -6.31 5.96
C ARG A 136 -25.96 -6.47 7.46
N THR A 137 -25.19 -5.60 8.12
CA THR A 137 -24.96 -5.67 9.57
C THR A 137 -26.22 -5.40 10.42
N PHE A 138 -27.23 -4.71 9.87
CA PHE A 138 -28.51 -4.49 10.53
C PHE A 138 -29.48 -5.69 10.44
N HIS A 139 -29.26 -6.64 9.55
CA HIS A 139 -30.18 -7.75 9.30
C HIS A 139 -29.79 -9.09 9.95
N THR A 140 -28.57 -9.22 10.45
CA THR A 140 -28.14 -10.38 11.23
C THR A 140 -28.55 -10.26 12.69
N GLY A 141 -29.83 -10.39 12.95
CA GLY A 141 -30.45 -10.39 14.30
C GLY A 141 -30.23 -11.70 15.07
N GLY A 142 -29.03 -12.28 15.03
CA GLY A 142 -28.60 -13.37 15.90
C GLY A 142 -27.84 -12.83 17.12
N ILE A 143 -27.65 -13.68 18.16
CA ILE A 143 -26.84 -13.36 19.32
C ILE A 143 -25.40 -13.07 18.86
N ALA A 144 -25.13 -11.79 18.57
CA ALA A 144 -23.83 -11.33 18.13
C ALA A 144 -22.85 -11.46 19.32
N SER A 145 -21.77 -12.19 19.13
CA SER A 145 -20.64 -12.15 20.05
C SER A 145 -20.01 -10.73 20.00
N ALA A 146 -19.30 -10.32 21.05
CA ALA A 146 -18.63 -9.02 21.05
C ALA A 146 -17.61 -8.87 19.90
N GLU A 147 -17.17 -9.98 19.30
CA GLU A 147 -16.32 -10.07 18.12
C GLU A 147 -17.10 -9.77 16.83
N ASP A 148 -18.35 -10.18 16.72
CA ASP A 148 -19.21 -9.99 15.52
C ASP A 148 -19.57 -8.52 15.28
N ILE A 149 -19.64 -7.69 16.32
CA ILE A 149 -20.02 -6.27 16.23
C ILE A 149 -18.97 -5.42 15.53
N THR A 150 -17.70 -5.87 15.51
CA THR A 150 -16.59 -5.19 14.84
C THR A 150 -16.28 -5.75 13.45
N GLN A 151 -17.03 -6.77 13.01
CA GLN A 151 -16.89 -7.32 11.66
C GLN A 151 -17.66 -6.43 10.65
N GLY A 152 -17.05 -6.19 9.50
CA GLY A 152 -17.64 -5.37 8.45
C GLY A 152 -17.04 -3.96 8.34
N LEU A 153 -17.86 -2.98 7.94
CA LEU A 153 -17.38 -1.63 7.65
C LEU A 153 -16.64 -0.94 8.82
N PRO A 154 -17.04 -1.09 10.10
CA PRO A 154 -16.27 -0.52 11.20
C PRO A 154 -14.84 -1.04 11.28
N ARG A 155 -14.59 -2.31 10.93
CA ARG A 155 -13.25 -2.88 10.87
C ARG A 155 -12.43 -2.31 9.73
N VAL A 156 -13.04 -2.13 8.57
CA VAL A 156 -12.38 -1.47 7.41
C VAL A 156 -11.99 -0.03 7.76
N GLU A 157 -12.90 0.73 8.41
CA GLU A 157 -12.59 2.08 8.89
C GLU A 157 -11.45 2.09 9.91
N GLU A 158 -11.44 1.14 10.86
CA GLU A 158 -10.40 0.99 11.86
C GLU A 158 -9.02 0.74 11.22
N LEU A 159 -8.96 -0.13 10.21
CA LEU A 159 -7.73 -0.44 9.46
C LEU A 159 -7.22 0.77 8.68
N PHE A 160 -8.07 1.41 7.89
CA PHE A 160 -7.67 2.56 7.07
C PHE A 160 -7.39 3.82 7.89
N GLU A 161 -8.01 4.00 9.04
CA GLU A 161 -7.64 5.10 9.96
C GLU A 161 -6.51 4.73 10.91
N SER A 162 -5.99 3.50 10.83
CA SER A 162 -4.93 2.99 11.72
C SER A 162 -5.25 3.25 13.19
N ARG A 163 -6.51 2.98 13.58
CA ARG A 163 -6.96 3.10 14.98
C ARG A 163 -6.57 1.87 15.77
N ARG A 164 -6.49 2.02 17.09
CA ARG A 164 -6.30 0.88 17.99
C ARG A 164 -7.55 0.00 17.98
N PRO A 165 -7.40 -1.31 17.72
CA PRO A 165 -8.51 -2.25 17.78
C PRO A 165 -9.14 -2.31 19.18
N LYS A 166 -10.46 -2.50 19.25
CA LYS A 166 -11.14 -2.70 20.53
C LYS A 166 -10.66 -3.98 21.24
N ALA A 167 -10.51 -5.06 20.48
CA ALA A 167 -9.91 -6.31 20.94
C ALA A 167 -8.47 -6.40 20.42
N MET A 168 -7.56 -5.62 21.03
CA MET A 168 -6.16 -5.57 20.62
C MET A 168 -5.41 -6.81 21.10
N ALA A 169 -4.77 -7.52 20.17
CA ALA A 169 -3.85 -8.59 20.48
C ALA A 169 -2.49 -8.05 20.95
N ILE A 170 -1.91 -8.69 21.94
CA ILE A 170 -0.53 -8.42 22.37
C ILE A 170 0.41 -9.23 21.50
N MET A 171 1.46 -8.58 20.99
CA MET A 171 2.41 -9.16 20.06
C MET A 171 3.79 -9.21 20.70
N SER A 172 4.53 -10.31 20.44
CA SER A 172 5.92 -10.42 20.87
C SER A 172 6.84 -9.55 20.02
N GLU A 173 7.68 -8.75 20.65
CA GLU A 173 8.68 -7.92 19.96
C GLU A 173 9.96 -8.69 19.63
N ILE A 174 10.18 -9.83 20.26
CA ILE A 174 11.35 -10.69 20.05
C ILE A 174 10.95 -12.10 19.65
N ALA A 175 11.85 -12.81 18.98
CA ALA A 175 11.74 -14.24 18.77
C ALA A 175 12.28 -14.98 19.99
N GLY A 176 11.66 -16.09 20.38
CA GLY A 176 12.15 -16.85 21.54
C GLY A 176 11.16 -17.88 22.05
N THR A 177 11.49 -18.46 23.20
CA THR A 177 10.66 -19.46 23.87
C THR A 177 9.76 -18.79 24.89
N VAL A 178 8.50 -19.22 24.92
CA VAL A 178 7.46 -18.71 25.83
C VAL A 178 7.57 -19.39 27.19
N HIS A 179 7.50 -18.57 28.23
CA HIS A 179 7.27 -19.02 29.61
C HIS A 179 6.07 -18.25 30.19
N ILE A 180 5.11 -18.99 30.77
CA ILE A 180 3.85 -18.39 31.27
C ILE A 180 3.90 -18.44 32.81
N ASP A 181 3.93 -17.26 33.44
CA ASP A 181 3.79 -17.11 34.88
C ASP A 181 2.35 -16.64 35.21
N ASP A 182 1.54 -17.57 35.71
CA ASP A 182 0.11 -17.32 35.99
C ASP A 182 -0.06 -17.19 37.53
N THR A 183 0.08 -15.98 38.01
CA THR A 183 -0.18 -15.64 39.41
C THR A 183 -1.64 -15.27 39.61
N LYS A 184 -2.20 -15.43 40.84
CA LYS A 184 -3.61 -15.16 41.16
C LYS A 184 -4.06 -13.73 40.85
N LYS A 185 -3.14 -12.79 40.66
CA LYS A 185 -3.45 -11.35 40.43
C LYS A 185 -3.10 -10.86 39.02
N SER A 186 -2.18 -11.50 38.33
CA SER A 186 -1.73 -11.09 37.01
C SER A 186 -1.16 -12.28 36.24
N ARG A 187 -1.36 -12.28 34.93
CA ARG A 187 -0.76 -13.26 34.02
C ARG A 187 0.36 -12.57 33.27
N HIS A 188 1.56 -13.10 33.38
CA HIS A 188 2.72 -12.63 32.63
C HIS A 188 3.16 -13.69 31.65
N VAL A 189 3.44 -13.27 30.43
CA VAL A 189 4.06 -14.11 29.42
C VAL A 189 5.46 -13.57 29.19
N GLU A 190 6.45 -14.38 29.53
CA GLU A 190 7.85 -14.06 29.31
C GLU A 190 8.32 -14.75 28.05
N VAL A 191 8.97 -13.99 27.17
CA VAL A 191 9.60 -14.51 25.97
C VAL A 191 11.10 -14.36 26.13
N THR A 192 11.80 -15.49 26.19
CA THR A 192 13.25 -15.54 26.29
C THR A 192 13.83 -15.88 24.94
N GLY A 193 14.64 -15.02 24.41
CA GLY A 193 15.24 -15.18 23.08
C GLY A 193 16.55 -14.44 22.95
N VAL A 194 16.91 -14.17 21.70
CA VAL A 194 18.13 -13.46 21.34
C VAL A 194 17.73 -12.21 20.57
N ASP A 195 18.28 -11.07 20.93
CA ASP A 195 18.08 -9.81 20.22
C ASP A 195 18.76 -9.81 18.84
N ASP A 196 18.42 -8.85 18.00
CA ASP A 196 19.02 -8.67 16.68
C ASP A 196 20.57 -8.56 16.73
N ASN A 197 21.14 -8.22 17.89
CA ASN A 197 22.58 -8.15 18.16
C ASN A 197 23.20 -9.45 18.72
N GLY A 198 22.42 -10.52 18.89
CA GLY A 198 22.88 -11.80 19.44
C GLY A 198 22.96 -11.88 20.97
N ALA A 199 22.49 -10.87 21.70
CA ALA A 199 22.43 -10.87 23.15
C ALA A 199 21.18 -11.58 23.68
N PRO A 200 21.26 -12.38 24.77
CA PRO A 200 20.09 -12.98 25.38
C PRO A 200 19.22 -11.90 26.03
N VAL A 201 17.97 -11.83 25.63
CA VAL A 201 17.00 -10.86 26.14
C VAL A 201 15.72 -11.58 26.53
N THR A 202 15.19 -11.22 27.71
CA THR A 202 13.89 -11.69 28.19
C THR A 202 12.94 -10.48 28.24
N LYS A 203 11.80 -10.56 27.58
CA LYS A 203 10.73 -9.57 27.66
C LYS A 203 9.50 -10.15 28.32
N SER A 204 8.97 -9.46 29.32
CA SER A 204 7.77 -9.84 30.05
C SER A 204 6.58 -8.99 29.59
N TYR A 205 5.49 -9.66 29.22
CA TYR A 205 4.25 -9.05 28.74
C TYR A 205 3.14 -9.29 29.73
N LEU A 206 2.54 -8.23 30.28
CA LEU A 206 1.39 -8.31 31.15
C LEU A 206 0.12 -8.57 30.33
N ILE A 207 -0.55 -9.69 30.58
CA ILE A 207 -1.81 -10.05 29.93
C ILE A 207 -2.98 -9.68 30.86
N PRO A 208 -3.87 -8.74 30.43
CA PRO A 208 -5.07 -8.40 31.21
C PRO A 208 -6.00 -9.61 31.38
N PHE A 209 -6.71 -9.68 32.50
CA PHE A 209 -7.73 -10.71 32.71
C PHE A 209 -8.82 -10.62 31.62
N GLY A 210 -9.25 -11.79 31.14
CA GLY A 210 -10.25 -11.91 30.06
C GLY A 210 -9.66 -12.08 28.66
N HIS A 211 -8.37 -11.82 28.45
CA HIS A 211 -7.70 -12.14 27.19
C HIS A 211 -7.32 -13.62 27.13
N ARG A 212 -7.70 -14.29 26.04
CA ARG A 212 -7.31 -15.68 25.78
C ARG A 212 -5.89 -15.70 25.20
N LEU A 213 -5.07 -16.61 25.71
CA LEU A 213 -3.74 -16.87 25.15
C LEU A 213 -3.87 -17.69 23.86
N LYS A 214 -3.08 -17.33 22.87
CA LYS A 214 -2.92 -18.07 21.62
C LYS A 214 -1.71 -19.00 21.66
N VAL A 215 -0.85 -18.85 22.67
CA VAL A 215 0.42 -19.55 22.84
C VAL A 215 0.37 -20.46 24.07
N MET A 216 1.15 -21.53 24.04
CA MET A 216 1.32 -22.48 25.14
C MET A 216 2.71 -22.34 25.75
N GLU A 217 2.87 -22.90 26.98
CA GLU A 217 4.15 -22.98 27.65
C GLU A 217 5.17 -23.74 26.79
N GLY A 218 6.34 -23.16 26.57
CA GLY A 218 7.41 -23.76 25.80
C GLY A 218 7.33 -23.56 24.28
N ASP A 219 6.31 -22.89 23.77
CA ASP A 219 6.22 -22.57 22.34
C ASP A 219 7.39 -21.69 21.88
N VAL A 220 7.91 -21.98 20.68
CA VAL A 220 8.94 -21.16 20.04
C VAL A 220 8.27 -20.17 19.10
N LEU A 221 8.41 -18.90 19.42
CA LEU A 221 7.79 -17.81 18.67
C LEU A 221 8.77 -17.13 17.71
N VAL A 222 8.23 -16.70 16.58
CA VAL A 222 8.92 -15.77 15.65
C VAL A 222 8.64 -14.34 16.10
N LYS A 223 9.57 -13.43 15.84
CA LYS A 223 9.39 -11.98 16.07
C LYS A 223 8.06 -11.50 15.44
N GLY A 224 7.21 -10.88 16.27
CA GLY A 224 5.90 -10.42 15.88
C GLY A 224 4.79 -11.49 15.88
N ALA A 225 4.96 -12.61 16.58
CA ALA A 225 3.88 -13.56 16.83
C ALA A 225 2.87 -12.97 17.84
N LEU A 226 1.58 -13.31 17.67
CA LEU A 226 0.53 -12.88 18.59
C LEU A 226 0.51 -13.78 19.81
N LEU A 227 0.56 -13.18 20.99
CA LEU A 227 0.49 -13.87 22.28
C LEU A 227 -0.95 -14.11 22.72
N THR A 228 -1.87 -13.20 22.34
CA THR A 228 -3.29 -13.28 22.71
C THR A 228 -4.17 -13.35 21.46
N GLU A 229 -5.40 -13.81 21.61
CA GLU A 229 -6.45 -13.66 20.60
C GLU A 229 -6.79 -12.18 20.40
N GLY A 230 -7.25 -11.83 19.21
CA GLY A 230 -7.63 -10.46 18.83
C GLY A 230 -6.91 -9.97 17.57
N HIS A 231 -7.07 -8.69 17.30
CA HIS A 231 -6.51 -8.05 16.11
C HIS A 231 -5.19 -7.36 16.43
N ALA A 232 -4.19 -7.56 15.57
CA ALA A 232 -2.93 -6.85 15.69
C ALA A 232 -3.11 -5.36 15.37
N TYR A 233 -2.40 -4.50 16.09
CA TYR A 233 -2.39 -3.07 15.81
C TYR A 233 -1.38 -2.78 14.69
N PRO A 234 -1.79 -2.14 13.58
CA PRO A 234 -0.91 -1.95 12.41
C PRO A 234 0.39 -1.21 12.71
N GLN A 235 0.38 -0.28 13.67
CA GLN A 235 1.59 0.45 14.06
C GLN A 235 2.59 -0.42 14.83
N ASP A 236 2.12 -1.37 15.64
CA ASP A 236 2.99 -2.33 16.33
C ASP A 236 3.62 -3.29 15.32
N ILE A 237 2.84 -3.71 14.30
CA ILE A 237 3.40 -4.52 13.19
C ILE A 237 4.48 -3.73 12.46
N LEU A 238 4.26 -2.43 12.21
CA LEU A 238 5.25 -1.57 11.57
C LEU A 238 6.54 -1.48 12.38
N ALA A 239 6.43 -1.32 13.69
CA ALA A 239 7.57 -1.21 14.59
C ALA A 239 8.37 -2.53 14.69
N VAL A 240 7.67 -3.68 14.70
CA VAL A 240 8.29 -5.00 14.95
C VAL A 240 8.71 -5.70 13.66
N LYS A 241 7.81 -5.77 12.65
CA LYS A 241 8.01 -6.51 11.38
C LYS A 241 8.38 -5.63 10.20
N GLY A 242 8.25 -4.32 10.34
CA GLY A 242 8.57 -3.35 9.29
C GLY A 242 7.48 -3.17 8.23
N ARG A 243 7.81 -2.36 7.22
CA ARG A 243 6.87 -1.81 6.22
C ARG A 243 6.15 -2.88 5.39
N ILE A 244 6.89 -3.83 4.82
CA ILE A 244 6.32 -4.84 3.90
C ILE A 244 5.30 -5.73 4.63
N ALA A 245 5.61 -6.15 5.84
CA ALA A 245 4.71 -6.96 6.65
C ALA A 245 3.42 -6.21 7.01
N THR A 246 3.52 -4.91 7.31
CA THR A 246 2.35 -4.07 7.60
C THR A 246 1.47 -3.86 6.37
N GLN A 247 2.08 -3.67 5.20
CA GLN A 247 1.35 -3.56 3.93
C GLN A 247 0.56 -4.83 3.63
N ASN A 248 1.22 -5.99 3.72
CA ASN A 248 0.57 -7.28 3.51
C ASN A 248 -0.54 -7.54 4.53
N TYR A 249 -0.31 -7.19 5.80
CA TYR A 249 -1.33 -7.31 6.83
C TYR A 249 -2.57 -6.46 6.53
N LEU A 250 -2.40 -5.18 6.16
CA LEU A 250 -3.50 -4.30 5.82
C LEU A 250 -4.29 -4.83 4.62
N ILE A 251 -3.61 -5.28 3.57
CA ILE A 251 -4.26 -5.84 2.38
C ILE A 251 -5.04 -7.10 2.76
N SER A 252 -4.43 -8.05 3.47
CA SER A 252 -5.08 -9.31 3.82
C SER A 252 -6.29 -9.10 4.75
N GLU A 253 -6.19 -8.22 5.75
CA GLU A 253 -7.30 -7.94 6.67
C GLU A 253 -8.47 -7.22 5.96
N VAL A 254 -8.19 -6.29 5.05
CA VAL A 254 -9.25 -5.63 4.27
C VAL A 254 -9.91 -6.63 3.33
N GLN A 255 -9.13 -7.41 2.59
CA GLN A 255 -9.66 -8.47 1.70
C GLN A 255 -10.55 -9.46 2.47
N LYS A 256 -10.09 -9.90 3.65
CA LYS A 256 -10.87 -10.78 4.51
C LYS A 256 -12.26 -10.21 4.82
N VAL A 257 -12.35 -8.94 5.21
CA VAL A 257 -13.63 -8.32 5.54
C VAL A 257 -14.57 -8.28 4.33
N TYR A 258 -14.07 -7.93 3.15
CA TYR A 258 -14.89 -7.86 1.94
C TYR A 258 -15.30 -9.24 1.44
N ARG A 259 -14.40 -10.21 1.42
CA ARG A 259 -14.68 -11.60 1.00
C ARG A 259 -15.71 -12.30 1.91
N LEU A 260 -15.62 -12.09 3.23
CA LEU A 260 -16.62 -12.62 4.17
C LEU A 260 -18.03 -12.08 3.90
N GLN A 261 -18.14 -10.93 3.24
CA GLN A 261 -19.41 -10.34 2.82
C GLN A 261 -19.78 -10.69 1.37
N GLY A 262 -18.98 -11.54 0.70
CA GLY A 262 -19.19 -11.95 -0.69
C GLY A 262 -18.92 -10.85 -1.72
N VAL A 263 -18.04 -9.92 -1.39
CA VAL A 263 -17.60 -8.83 -2.28
C VAL A 263 -16.16 -9.07 -2.70
N ASP A 264 -15.93 -9.04 -4.02
CA ASP A 264 -14.62 -9.21 -4.62
C ASP A 264 -14.04 -7.85 -4.98
N ILE A 265 -12.90 -7.51 -4.39
CA ILE A 265 -12.14 -6.28 -4.69
C ILE A 265 -10.72 -6.68 -5.09
N ASN A 266 -10.21 -6.12 -6.19
CA ASN A 266 -8.84 -6.39 -6.59
C ASN A 266 -7.84 -5.72 -5.62
N ASP A 267 -6.77 -6.43 -5.27
CA ASP A 267 -5.71 -5.97 -4.37
C ASP A 267 -5.15 -4.60 -4.75
N LYS A 268 -5.06 -4.29 -6.06
CA LYS A 268 -4.49 -3.02 -6.54
C LYS A 268 -5.21 -1.79 -5.97
N HIS A 269 -6.52 -1.85 -5.76
CA HIS A 269 -7.28 -0.74 -5.17
C HIS A 269 -6.89 -0.50 -3.71
N ILE A 270 -6.71 -1.58 -2.95
CA ILE A 270 -6.26 -1.52 -1.56
C ILE A 270 -4.79 -1.06 -1.51
N GLU A 271 -3.94 -1.53 -2.42
CA GLU A 271 -2.54 -1.12 -2.53
C GLU A 271 -2.40 0.39 -2.74
N VAL A 272 -3.27 1.03 -3.55
CA VAL A 272 -3.28 2.49 -3.75
C VAL A 272 -3.45 3.21 -2.41
N ILE A 273 -4.46 2.83 -1.64
CA ILE A 273 -4.75 3.49 -0.34
C ILE A 273 -3.62 3.23 0.66
N VAL A 274 -3.16 1.97 0.79
CA VAL A 274 -2.06 1.61 1.70
C VAL A 274 -0.77 2.34 1.33
N ARG A 275 -0.48 2.52 0.03
CA ARG A 275 0.66 3.31 -0.44
C ARG A 275 0.60 4.75 0.06
N GLN A 276 -0.58 5.38 -0.03
CA GLN A 276 -0.77 6.74 0.45
C GLN A 276 -0.67 6.86 1.98
N MET A 277 -1.14 5.86 2.73
CA MET A 277 -0.98 5.81 4.19
C MET A 277 0.48 5.73 4.62
N MET A 278 1.35 5.17 3.79
CA MET A 278 2.79 4.96 4.07
C MET A 278 3.72 5.86 3.23
N ARG A 279 3.18 6.90 2.63
CA ARG A 279 3.94 7.84 1.78
C ARG A 279 4.95 8.67 2.57
N LYS A 280 4.64 8.98 3.82
CA LYS A 280 5.44 9.89 4.65
C LYS A 280 6.37 9.13 5.60
N VAL A 281 7.52 9.75 5.89
CA VAL A 281 8.50 9.30 6.88
C VAL A 281 8.83 10.47 7.82
N ARG A 282 9.28 10.16 9.02
CA ARG A 282 9.78 11.14 9.97
C ARG A 282 11.31 11.12 9.95
N ILE A 283 11.91 12.30 9.86
CA ILE A 283 13.36 12.45 9.90
C ILE A 283 13.85 12.27 11.34
N ASP A 284 14.69 11.27 11.55
CA ASP A 284 15.32 11.03 12.85
C ASP A 284 16.69 11.71 12.93
N ASP A 285 17.50 11.65 11.86
CA ASP A 285 18.75 12.38 11.69
C ASP A 285 18.81 13.00 10.28
N ALA A 286 18.99 14.30 10.21
CA ALA A 286 19.04 15.03 8.96
C ALA A 286 20.36 14.79 8.17
N GLY A 287 21.40 14.24 8.81
CA GLY A 287 22.67 14.03 8.16
C GLY A 287 23.22 15.30 7.52
N SER A 288 23.63 15.21 6.26
CA SER A 288 24.17 16.34 5.47
C SER A 288 23.11 17.02 4.58
N SER A 289 21.81 16.77 4.82
CA SER A 289 20.70 17.35 4.07
C SER A 289 20.15 18.64 4.72
N GLU A 290 19.31 19.36 3.98
CA GLU A 290 18.58 20.55 4.48
C GLU A 290 17.30 20.18 5.27
N PHE A 291 17.02 18.89 5.51
CA PHE A 291 15.84 18.49 6.26
C PHE A 291 15.94 18.89 7.73
N ILE A 292 14.79 19.15 8.32
CA ILE A 292 14.68 19.46 9.75
C ILE A 292 14.42 18.16 10.52
N MET A 293 15.21 17.90 11.57
CA MET A 293 15.00 16.77 12.46
C MET A 293 13.58 16.78 13.06
N GLY A 294 12.92 15.61 13.08
CA GLY A 294 11.53 15.45 13.54
C GLY A 294 10.47 15.87 12.52
N SER A 295 10.83 16.46 11.37
CA SER A 295 9.86 16.80 10.33
C SER A 295 9.32 15.56 9.62
N VAL A 296 8.10 15.68 9.09
CA VAL A 296 7.42 14.63 8.31
C VAL A 296 7.49 15.01 6.83
N VAL A 297 8.21 14.21 6.05
CA VAL A 297 8.46 14.44 4.63
C VAL A 297 8.05 13.24 3.79
N ASN A 298 7.99 13.38 2.46
CA ASN A 298 7.77 12.23 1.61
C ASN A 298 8.99 11.31 1.65
N ARG A 299 8.74 10.02 1.75
CA ARG A 299 9.80 9.00 1.71
C ARG A 299 10.66 9.12 0.45
N ARG A 300 10.04 9.48 -0.66
CA ARG A 300 10.75 9.63 -1.93
C ARG A 300 11.75 10.78 -1.92
N ASP A 301 11.37 11.92 -1.33
CA ASP A 301 12.27 13.10 -1.25
C ASP A 301 13.53 12.74 -0.47
N VAL A 302 13.38 11.94 0.60
CA VAL A 302 14.51 11.37 1.36
C VAL A 302 15.36 10.43 0.51
N MET A 303 14.73 9.59 -0.33
CA MET A 303 15.49 8.68 -1.21
C MET A 303 16.31 9.47 -2.25
N ILE A 304 15.69 10.46 -2.91
CA ILE A 304 16.38 11.32 -3.88
C ILE A 304 17.54 12.08 -3.24
N GLU A 305 17.33 12.60 -2.04
CA GLU A 305 18.38 13.34 -1.33
C GLU A 305 19.52 12.42 -0.91
N ASN A 306 19.20 11.20 -0.45
CA ASN A 306 20.21 10.21 -0.12
C ASN A 306 20.97 9.72 -1.37
N GLU A 307 20.32 9.60 -2.53
CA GLU A 307 20.99 9.29 -3.79
C GLU A 307 21.99 10.39 -4.16
N LYS A 308 21.62 11.67 -4.05
CA LYS A 308 22.53 12.81 -4.30
C LYS A 308 23.71 12.84 -3.33
N ILE A 309 23.44 12.59 -2.04
CA ILE A 309 24.51 12.54 -1.02
C ILE A 309 25.46 11.38 -1.30
N GLN A 310 24.91 10.22 -1.72
CA GLN A 310 25.72 9.05 -2.07
C GLN A 310 26.60 9.32 -3.29
N GLU A 311 26.07 9.95 -4.35
CA GLU A 311 26.85 10.36 -5.52
C GLU A 311 28.03 11.28 -5.15
N ARG A 312 27.83 12.19 -4.20
CA ARG A 312 28.89 13.08 -3.69
C ARG A 312 29.93 12.32 -2.86
N ILE A 313 29.50 11.34 -2.05
CA ILE A 313 30.41 10.44 -1.33
C ILE A 313 31.26 9.63 -2.32
N ASP A 314 30.64 9.10 -3.37
CA ASP A 314 31.29 8.31 -4.41
C ASP A 314 32.26 9.17 -5.25
N ALA A 315 31.99 10.48 -5.38
CA ALA A 315 32.89 11.48 -5.99
C ALA A 315 34.09 11.86 -5.13
N GLY A 316 34.15 11.35 -3.87
CA GLY A 316 35.30 11.52 -2.98
C GLY A 316 35.15 12.60 -1.90
N GLU A 317 33.93 13.13 -1.68
CA GLU A 317 33.67 14.00 -0.53
C GLU A 317 33.63 13.14 0.75
N THR A 318 34.48 13.43 1.70
CA THR A 318 34.52 12.83 3.04
C THR A 318 33.67 13.66 3.99
N ASP A 319 33.12 13.04 5.05
CA ASP A 319 32.31 13.65 6.12
C ASP A 319 30.82 13.88 5.81
N LEU A 320 30.29 13.33 4.71
CA LEU A 320 28.86 13.34 4.45
C LEU A 320 28.17 12.18 5.15
N LYS A 321 26.98 12.45 5.72
CA LYS A 321 26.11 11.45 6.34
C LYS A 321 24.77 11.38 5.62
N LEU A 322 24.30 10.17 5.37
CA LEU A 322 22.97 9.93 4.82
C LEU A 322 21.90 10.32 5.83
N VAL A 323 20.74 10.72 5.30
CA VAL A 323 19.54 11.01 6.10
C VAL A 323 18.98 9.72 6.66
N GLN A 324 18.75 9.69 7.97
CA GLN A 324 18.04 8.59 8.63
C GLN A 324 16.60 9.00 8.91
N ALA A 325 15.67 8.15 8.49
CA ALA A 325 14.24 8.39 8.65
C ALA A 325 13.49 7.12 9.04
N SER A 326 12.57 7.25 9.98
CA SER A 326 11.68 6.17 10.40
C SER A 326 10.38 6.20 9.61
N GLN A 327 9.93 5.02 9.16
CA GLN A 327 8.65 4.88 8.47
C GLN A 327 7.51 5.13 9.44
N ILE A 328 6.54 5.94 9.04
CA ILE A 328 5.31 6.17 9.78
C ILE A 328 4.11 5.64 9.00
N LEU A 329 3.08 5.23 9.73
CA LEU A 329 1.78 4.85 9.19
C LEU A 329 0.76 5.90 9.60
N LEU A 330 0.18 6.57 8.61
CA LEU A 330 -0.87 7.58 8.82
C LEU A 330 -2.23 6.98 8.44
N GLY A 331 -3.26 7.22 9.26
CA GLY A 331 -4.62 6.97 8.84
C GLY A 331 -5.02 7.87 7.66
N ILE A 332 -6.01 7.45 6.87
CA ILE A 332 -6.43 8.17 5.66
C ILE A 332 -6.77 9.65 5.93
N THR A 333 -7.43 9.96 7.04
CA THR A 333 -7.73 11.35 7.43
C THR A 333 -6.46 12.18 7.67
N LYS A 334 -5.50 11.62 8.42
CA LYS A 334 -4.21 12.31 8.68
C LYS A 334 -3.37 12.42 7.42
N SER A 335 -3.38 11.39 6.57
CA SER A 335 -2.66 11.39 5.30
C SER A 335 -3.20 12.44 4.33
N SER A 336 -4.53 12.63 4.27
CA SER A 336 -5.17 13.69 3.46
C SER A 336 -4.79 15.11 3.90
N LEU A 337 -4.57 15.32 5.22
CA LEU A 337 -4.10 16.62 5.75
C LEU A 337 -2.59 16.82 5.57
N ALA A 338 -1.82 15.73 5.50
CA ALA A 338 -0.37 15.74 5.31
C ALA A 338 0.05 15.75 3.83
N THR A 339 -0.88 16.02 2.91
CA THR A 339 -0.60 16.15 1.47
C THR A 339 0.28 17.37 1.18
N ASP A 340 0.96 17.36 0.03
CA ASP A 340 1.83 18.46 -0.39
C ASP A 340 1.02 19.67 -0.86
N SER A 341 -0.20 19.45 -1.38
CA SER A 341 -1.15 20.50 -1.75
C SER A 341 -1.91 21.04 -0.53
N PHE A 342 -1.66 22.29 -0.19
CA PHE A 342 -2.41 22.95 0.89
C PHE A 342 -3.84 23.30 0.47
N LEU A 343 -4.11 23.50 -0.81
CA LEU A 343 -5.46 23.74 -1.33
C LEU A 343 -6.35 22.50 -1.16
N SER A 344 -5.82 21.33 -1.50
CA SER A 344 -6.52 20.06 -1.28
C SER A 344 -6.79 19.81 0.20
N ALA A 345 -5.78 19.97 1.06
CA ALA A 345 -5.93 19.80 2.50
C ALA A 345 -6.96 20.77 3.09
N ALA A 346 -6.93 22.07 2.72
CA ALA A 346 -7.87 23.08 3.20
C ALA A 346 -9.32 22.80 2.79
N SER A 347 -9.54 22.20 1.62
CA SER A 347 -10.88 21.84 1.16
C SER A 347 -11.45 20.59 1.84
N PHE A 348 -10.63 19.83 2.53
CA PHE A 348 -11.03 18.60 3.22
C PHE A 348 -11.54 18.89 4.64
N GLN A 349 -10.69 19.39 5.52
CA GLN A 349 -10.99 19.73 6.92
C GLN A 349 -10.02 20.81 7.42
N GLU A 350 -10.37 21.45 8.53
CA GLU A 350 -9.51 22.42 9.24
C GLU A 350 -9.02 23.58 8.35
N THR A 351 -9.87 24.09 7.46
CA THR A 351 -9.54 25.09 6.45
C THR A 351 -8.71 26.25 6.98
N THR A 352 -9.16 26.88 8.07
CA THR A 352 -8.47 28.03 8.67
C THR A 352 -7.06 27.69 9.12
N ARG A 353 -6.89 26.56 9.82
CA ARG A 353 -5.58 26.10 10.32
C ARG A 353 -4.61 25.83 9.18
N VAL A 354 -5.06 25.07 8.15
CA VAL A 354 -4.23 24.70 7.00
C VAL A 354 -3.79 25.92 6.22
N LEU A 355 -4.70 26.86 5.93
CA LEU A 355 -4.37 28.09 5.20
C LEU A 355 -3.44 29.00 6.00
N THR A 356 -3.69 29.15 7.31
CA THR A 356 -2.80 29.94 8.18
C THR A 356 -1.38 29.36 8.22
N GLU A 357 -1.26 28.03 8.37
CA GLU A 357 0.04 27.35 8.36
C GLU A 357 0.74 27.47 7.01
N ALA A 358 0.01 27.35 5.91
CA ALA A 358 0.56 27.51 4.57
C ALA A 358 1.04 28.93 4.32
N ALA A 359 0.30 29.95 4.78
CA ALA A 359 0.69 31.36 4.67
C ALA A 359 1.95 31.68 5.48
N ILE A 360 2.01 31.21 6.73
CA ILE A 360 3.18 31.42 7.61
C ILE A 360 4.44 30.77 7.02
N LYS A 361 4.32 29.55 6.46
CA LYS A 361 5.43 28.80 5.88
C LYS A 361 5.76 29.18 4.43
N GLY A 362 5.00 30.07 3.81
CA GLY A 362 5.17 30.45 2.40
C GLY A 362 5.07 29.24 1.46
N LYS A 363 4.15 28.30 1.72
CA LYS A 363 4.04 27.09 0.92
C LYS A 363 3.59 27.39 -0.51
N VAL A 364 4.21 26.71 -1.48
CA VAL A 364 3.80 26.71 -2.89
C VAL A 364 3.07 25.41 -3.18
N ASP A 365 1.89 25.48 -3.80
CA ASP A 365 1.11 24.32 -4.20
C ASP A 365 1.60 23.79 -5.55
N PRO A 366 1.99 22.51 -5.66
CA PRO A 366 2.48 21.94 -6.92
C PRO A 366 1.37 21.69 -7.95
N LEU A 367 0.08 21.79 -7.59
CA LEU A 367 -1.08 21.54 -8.44
C LEU A 367 -1.05 20.17 -9.13
N ALA A 368 -0.55 19.15 -8.42
CA ALA A 368 -0.33 17.83 -8.96
C ALA A 368 -1.57 16.92 -8.95
N GLY A 369 -2.56 17.19 -8.11
CA GLY A 369 -3.78 16.39 -7.99
C GLY A 369 -4.97 16.97 -8.75
N LEU A 370 -6.10 16.28 -8.66
CA LEU A 370 -7.32 16.69 -9.36
C LEU A 370 -8.00 17.87 -8.68
N LYS A 371 -8.14 17.81 -7.36
CA LYS A 371 -8.98 18.70 -6.57
C LYS A 371 -8.51 20.15 -6.56
N GLU A 372 -7.21 20.37 -6.39
CA GLU A 372 -6.61 21.69 -6.42
C GLU A 372 -6.77 22.38 -7.78
N ASN A 373 -6.66 21.63 -8.88
CA ASN A 373 -6.88 22.17 -10.22
C ASN A 373 -8.35 22.52 -10.46
N VAL A 374 -9.27 21.69 -9.98
CA VAL A 374 -10.72 21.99 -10.04
C VAL A 374 -11.07 23.25 -9.23
N ILE A 375 -10.49 23.43 -8.05
CA ILE A 375 -10.71 24.61 -7.19
C ILE A 375 -10.27 25.88 -7.91
N ILE A 376 -9.14 25.85 -8.61
CA ILE A 376 -8.59 27.03 -9.32
C ILE A 376 -9.27 27.23 -10.70
N GLY A 377 -10.01 26.23 -11.21
CA GLY A 377 -10.64 26.26 -12.53
C GLY A 377 -9.67 25.96 -13.68
N LYS A 378 -8.59 25.21 -13.42
CA LYS A 378 -7.69 24.67 -14.43
C LYS A 378 -8.13 23.28 -14.89
N LEU A 379 -7.63 22.84 -16.05
CA LEU A 379 -7.79 21.46 -16.49
C LEU A 379 -7.17 20.54 -15.47
N ILE A 380 -7.82 19.40 -15.22
CA ILE A 380 -7.31 18.38 -14.33
C ILE A 380 -6.09 17.68 -14.97
N PRO A 381 -5.07 17.33 -14.21
CA PRO A 381 -3.89 16.62 -14.73
C PRO A 381 -4.16 15.11 -14.90
N ALA A 382 -5.24 14.77 -15.61
CA ALA A 382 -5.66 13.41 -15.92
C ALA A 382 -6.28 13.36 -17.33
N GLY A 383 -6.22 12.18 -17.97
CA GLY A 383 -6.69 12.02 -19.35
C GLY A 383 -6.02 13.02 -20.29
N THR A 384 -6.81 13.65 -21.13
CA THR A 384 -6.36 14.67 -22.10
C THR A 384 -5.79 15.96 -21.47
N GLY A 385 -5.91 16.13 -20.16
CA GLY A 385 -5.30 17.25 -19.45
C GLY A 385 -3.84 17.01 -19.05
N LEU A 386 -3.26 15.85 -19.36
CA LEU A 386 -1.83 15.57 -19.23
C LEU A 386 -1.11 15.90 -20.55
N PRO A 387 -0.02 16.69 -20.53
CA PRO A 387 0.73 17.04 -21.75
C PRO A 387 1.22 15.81 -22.52
N GLU A 388 1.66 14.77 -21.81
CA GLU A 388 2.13 13.53 -22.40
C GLU A 388 1.03 12.78 -23.19
N VAL A 389 -0.20 12.81 -22.69
CA VAL A 389 -1.37 12.21 -23.38
C VAL A 389 -1.80 13.06 -24.57
N GLU A 390 -1.74 14.38 -24.44
CA GLU A 390 -2.04 15.31 -25.53
C GLU A 390 -1.09 15.12 -26.71
N GLU A 391 0.21 14.97 -26.44
CA GLU A 391 1.22 14.65 -27.46
C GLU A 391 1.01 13.27 -28.12
N GLU A 392 0.62 12.24 -27.35
CA GLU A 392 0.29 10.92 -27.92
C GLU A 392 -0.93 10.97 -28.83
N LEU A 393 -1.97 11.68 -28.42
CA LEU A 393 -3.18 11.85 -29.22
C LEU A 393 -2.88 12.64 -30.50
N ALA A 394 -2.13 13.74 -30.43
CA ALA A 394 -1.72 14.51 -31.57
C ALA A 394 -0.94 13.68 -32.61
N ARG A 395 0.02 12.86 -32.13
CA ARG A 395 0.76 11.93 -32.99
C ARG A 395 -0.14 10.88 -33.63
N ALA A 396 -1.11 10.34 -32.87
CA ALA A 396 -2.06 9.35 -33.39
C ALA A 396 -2.97 9.95 -34.46
N GLU A 397 -3.38 11.22 -34.31
CA GLU A 397 -4.15 11.97 -35.30
C GLU A 397 -3.33 12.23 -36.56
N GLU A 398 -2.08 12.66 -36.42
CA GLU A 398 -1.16 12.86 -37.56
C GLU A 398 -0.95 11.57 -38.39
N ILE A 399 -0.79 10.42 -37.70
CA ILE A 399 -0.65 9.12 -38.37
C ILE A 399 -1.93 8.75 -39.12
N ARG A 400 -3.10 8.94 -38.50
CA ARG A 400 -4.40 8.65 -39.11
C ARG A 400 -4.68 9.51 -40.33
N ASP A 401 -4.33 10.79 -40.23
CA ASP A 401 -4.49 11.73 -41.35
C ASP A 401 -3.52 11.41 -42.49
N ALA A 402 -2.31 10.99 -42.19
CA ALA A 402 -1.36 10.52 -43.19
C ALA A 402 -1.81 9.22 -43.90
N GLU A 403 -2.37 8.25 -43.13
CA GLU A 403 -2.94 7.02 -43.67
C GLU A 403 -4.22 7.30 -44.49
N GLY A 404 -5.11 8.18 -44.02
CA GLY A 404 -6.31 8.60 -44.76
C GLY A 404 -5.97 9.29 -46.08
N SER A 405 -4.95 10.15 -46.10
CA SER A 405 -4.45 10.78 -47.31
C SER A 405 -3.84 9.79 -48.31
N ALA A 406 -3.23 8.70 -47.83
CA ALA A 406 -2.68 7.66 -48.68
C ALA A 406 -3.75 6.82 -49.40
N TYR A 407 -4.91 6.61 -48.75
CA TYR A 407 -6.07 5.95 -49.41
C TYR A 407 -6.74 6.80 -50.48
N ASP A 408 -6.87 8.10 -50.28
CA ASP A 408 -7.43 9.04 -51.28
C ASP A 408 -6.56 9.20 -52.52
N HIS A 409 -5.25 8.98 -52.43
CA HIS A 409 -4.32 8.98 -53.57
C HIS A 409 -4.23 7.65 -54.30
N ALA A 410 -4.70 6.53 -53.71
CA ALA A 410 -4.73 5.24 -54.37
C ALA A 410 -5.98 4.96 -55.21
N GLU A 411 -7.03 5.80 -55.07
CA GLU A 411 -8.27 5.72 -55.86
C GLU A 411 -8.34 6.73 -57.03
N LYS A 412 -7.29 7.50 -57.31
CA LYS A 412 -7.16 8.36 -58.47
C LYS A 412 -6.11 7.79 -59.44
#